data_4f824d2a2f5cb8277bd47e68799b07ed
#
_entry.id   4f824d2a2f5cb8277bd47e68799b07ed
#
_cell.length_a   1.000
_cell.length_b   1.000
_cell.length_c   1.000
_cell.angle_alpha   90.00
_cell.angle_beta   90.00
_cell.angle_gamma   90.00
#
_symmetry.space_group_name_H-M   'P 1'
#
loop_
_entity.id
_entity.type
_entity.pdbx_description
1 polymer ?
#
loop_
_entity_poly.entity_id
_entity_poly.type
_entity_poly.pdbx_seq_one_letter_code
_entity_poly.pdbx_strand_id
1 'polypeptide(L)'
;MTGTGNPETWAVGERDTVIAALDRAVAAHPDRILLDFAGDLYTYSDVDRLSTRLAHSFEALGVRAGQTVVTMLGNNIDAVVCWLAINKLRAVSVPVNTALRGEFLRHQIADAGASLVICEADFLPRIAAVSAELPEMKQVLYRNTLAEQVECAALLAPLDAYRGDDDTPILIKPDPADLACLVYTSGTTGPSKGCMLSYNFMCNLARLQLRAGPATADDVTITPLPLFHMNALCVGIISNIMVGARVAIVERFSVSNFWPEVERSGATIASILGSMGGLLAQAPDSDAMKRCIGQIHTVRGNPFTEPTKAIWRERFGARQVGGNGYGLTEACVVTSLAGGEYAAPGSSGKRIPDFDVRIVDEMDRELPANTPGEVVVRPLRPDVMFQGYWRRPEDTLKVMRNMWFHTGDIGKFDDEGFFYFVDRKKDYLRRRGENISSFEMESAFAKHPAILEVAVHAVPSDKGEDDVKVTAILRDGASLKAEDLFLWSTDVVPYYALPRYIEFRTSMPKNPQGRVLKYQLRDEGKTSDTWDWEETDIKVAKR
;
A
#
# COMPACT_ATOMS: atom_id res chain seq x y z
N MET A 1 12.89 -32.39 18.98
CA MET A 1 13.75 -31.22 19.19
C MET A 1 13.01 -30.06 18.55
N THR A 2 12.35 -29.25 19.37
CA THR A 2 11.52 -28.14 18.96
C THR A 2 12.42 -26.98 18.57
N GLY A 3 12.63 -26.80 17.26
CA GLY A 3 13.33 -25.63 16.74
C GLY A 3 12.46 -24.39 16.85
N THR A 4 12.49 -23.74 18.00
CA THR A 4 12.06 -22.35 18.11
C THR A 4 13.07 -21.53 17.35
N GLY A 5 12.71 -21.11 16.12
CA GLY A 5 13.53 -20.21 15.33
C GLY A 5 13.72 -18.92 16.14
N ASN A 6 14.91 -18.76 16.67
CA ASN A 6 15.31 -17.55 17.37
C ASN A 6 15.29 -16.40 16.34
N PRO A 7 14.62 -15.25 16.60
CA PRO A 7 14.68 -14.07 15.74
C PRO A 7 16.11 -13.61 15.40
N GLU A 8 17.11 -13.96 16.22
CA GLU A 8 18.52 -13.73 15.95
C GLU A 8 19.10 -14.59 14.81
N THR A 9 18.44 -15.71 14.44
CA THR A 9 18.89 -16.60 13.34
C THR A 9 18.39 -16.18 11.96
N TRP A 10 17.61 -15.15 11.85
CA TRP A 10 17.28 -14.50 10.58
C TRP A 10 18.51 -13.69 10.16
N ALA A 11 19.51 -14.45 9.66
CA ALA A 11 20.83 -13.90 9.44
C ALA A 11 20.73 -12.63 8.59
N VAL A 12 21.21 -11.57 9.19
CA VAL A 12 21.52 -10.31 8.52
C VAL A 12 22.33 -10.66 7.26
N GLY A 13 21.67 -10.58 6.05
CA GLY A 13 22.29 -10.95 4.77
C GLY A 13 21.68 -12.13 4.04
N GLU A 14 20.76 -12.86 4.62
CA GLU A 14 20.06 -13.95 3.94
C GLU A 14 19.15 -13.39 2.83
N ARG A 15 19.32 -13.91 1.61
CA ARG A 15 18.49 -13.58 0.44
C ARG A 15 17.45 -14.67 0.27
N ASP A 16 16.22 -14.29 -0.01
CA ASP A 16 15.10 -15.23 -0.07
C ASP A 16 14.04 -14.82 -1.10
N THR A 17 13.15 -15.77 -1.41
CA THR A 17 11.95 -15.53 -2.23
C THR A 17 10.72 -16.02 -1.47
N VAL A 18 9.56 -15.40 -1.74
CA VAL A 18 8.29 -15.84 -1.14
C VAL A 18 7.97 -17.30 -1.48
N ILE A 19 8.35 -17.76 -2.67
CA ILE A 19 8.12 -19.15 -3.10
C ILE A 19 9.00 -20.12 -2.32
N ALA A 20 10.29 -19.81 -2.12
CA ALA A 20 11.16 -20.64 -1.30
C ALA A 20 10.72 -20.65 0.18
N ALA A 21 10.23 -19.51 0.70
CA ALA A 21 9.67 -19.45 2.04
C ALA A 21 8.40 -20.32 2.15
N LEU A 22 7.50 -20.28 1.16
CA LEU A 22 6.32 -21.13 1.11
C LEU A 22 6.68 -22.61 1.02
N ASP A 23 7.60 -22.99 0.13
CA ASP A 23 8.06 -24.38 -0.01
C ASP A 23 8.57 -24.94 1.33
N ARG A 24 9.38 -24.16 2.05
CA ARG A 24 9.87 -24.56 3.38
C ARG A 24 8.74 -24.70 4.40
N ALA A 25 7.79 -23.77 4.39
CA ALA A 25 6.66 -23.80 5.31
C ALA A 25 5.72 -24.98 5.01
N VAL A 26 5.45 -25.30 3.75
CA VAL A 26 4.67 -26.47 3.33
C VAL A 26 5.39 -27.76 3.75
N ALA A 27 6.69 -27.86 3.54
CA ALA A 27 7.46 -29.04 3.96
C ALA A 27 7.48 -29.26 5.48
N ALA A 28 7.49 -28.17 6.26
CA ALA A 28 7.53 -28.23 7.72
C ALA A 28 6.13 -28.38 8.36
N HIS A 29 5.11 -27.78 7.76
CA HIS A 29 3.78 -27.61 8.37
C HIS A 29 2.64 -27.75 7.34
N PRO A 30 2.56 -28.86 6.55
CA PRO A 30 1.61 -28.98 5.44
C PRO A 30 0.14 -28.78 5.86
N ASP A 31 -0.24 -29.31 7.01
CA ASP A 31 -1.62 -29.35 7.49
C ASP A 31 -1.99 -28.16 8.41
N ARG A 32 -1.03 -27.26 8.73
CA ARG A 32 -1.37 -26.05 9.49
C ARG A 32 -2.15 -25.09 8.63
N ILE A 33 -3.06 -24.36 9.25
CA ILE A 33 -3.82 -23.30 8.56
C ILE A 33 -2.89 -22.11 8.31
N LEU A 34 -2.77 -21.72 7.03
CA LEU A 34 -2.11 -20.49 6.63
C LEU A 34 -3.11 -19.33 6.57
N LEU A 35 -4.25 -19.54 5.89
CA LEU A 35 -5.21 -18.47 5.64
C LEU A 35 -6.58 -18.81 6.24
N ASP A 36 -7.18 -17.81 6.87
CA ASP A 36 -8.54 -17.82 7.40
C ASP A 36 -9.26 -16.61 6.81
N PHE A 37 -10.28 -16.85 5.98
CA PHE A 37 -11.11 -15.80 5.43
C PHE A 37 -12.57 -16.06 5.82
N ALA A 38 -13.08 -15.26 6.76
CA ALA A 38 -14.44 -15.34 7.27
C ALA A 38 -14.86 -16.75 7.78
N GLY A 39 -13.88 -17.56 8.21
CA GLY A 39 -14.10 -18.93 8.68
C GLY A 39 -13.78 -20.02 7.65
N ASP A 40 -13.57 -19.67 6.39
CA ASP A 40 -13.01 -20.59 5.39
C ASP A 40 -11.51 -20.73 5.64
N LEU A 41 -11.08 -21.95 5.96
CA LEU A 41 -9.73 -22.27 6.38
C LEU A 41 -8.95 -22.98 5.28
N TYR A 42 -7.75 -22.50 4.99
CA TYR A 42 -6.86 -23.09 3.98
C TYR A 42 -5.51 -23.42 4.61
N THR A 43 -5.11 -24.68 4.48
CA THR A 43 -3.80 -25.13 4.96
C THR A 43 -2.67 -24.60 4.08
N TYR A 44 -1.42 -24.72 4.54
CA TYR A 44 -0.24 -24.43 3.74
C TYR A 44 -0.24 -25.24 2.44
N SER A 45 -0.56 -26.54 2.52
CA SER A 45 -0.70 -27.42 1.35
C SER A 45 -1.83 -26.99 0.41
N ASP A 46 -2.97 -26.54 0.94
CA ASP A 46 -4.08 -26.06 0.11
C ASP A 46 -3.68 -24.83 -0.69
N VAL A 47 -3.05 -23.85 -0.03
CA VAL A 47 -2.61 -22.61 -0.68
C VAL A 47 -1.53 -22.88 -1.73
N ASP A 48 -0.60 -23.78 -1.44
CA ASP A 48 0.43 -24.20 -2.40
C ASP A 48 -0.19 -24.88 -3.62
N ARG A 49 -1.08 -25.86 -3.41
CA ARG A 49 -1.79 -26.59 -4.45
C ARG A 49 -2.65 -25.67 -5.33
N LEU A 50 -3.49 -24.82 -4.70
CA LEU A 50 -4.36 -23.90 -5.43
C LEU A 50 -3.56 -22.91 -6.27
N SER A 51 -2.47 -22.35 -5.74
CA SER A 51 -1.62 -21.44 -6.46
C SER A 51 -0.81 -22.12 -7.58
N THR A 52 -0.43 -23.39 -7.42
CA THR A 52 0.23 -24.18 -8.47
C THR A 52 -0.70 -24.45 -9.64
N ARG A 53 -1.92 -24.91 -9.38
CA ARG A 53 -2.95 -25.14 -10.41
C ARG A 53 -3.26 -23.87 -11.20
N LEU A 54 -3.40 -22.77 -10.50
CA LEU A 54 -3.66 -21.49 -11.15
C LEU A 54 -2.45 -20.99 -11.94
N ALA A 55 -1.22 -21.26 -11.48
CA ALA A 55 -0.01 -20.93 -12.22
C ALA A 55 0.07 -21.69 -13.55
N HIS A 56 -0.22 -22.99 -13.60
CA HIS A 56 -0.31 -23.75 -14.84
C HIS A 56 -1.35 -23.16 -15.80
N SER A 57 -2.50 -22.75 -15.29
CA SER A 57 -3.52 -22.09 -16.11
C SER A 57 -3.06 -20.75 -16.66
N PHE A 58 -2.37 -19.94 -15.85
CA PHE A 58 -1.80 -18.67 -16.34
C PHE A 58 -0.69 -18.90 -17.36
N GLU A 59 0.13 -19.93 -17.18
CA GLU A 59 1.13 -20.32 -18.15
C GLU A 59 0.49 -20.74 -19.49
N ALA A 60 -0.62 -21.49 -19.46
CA ALA A 60 -1.38 -21.84 -20.66
C ALA A 60 -2.00 -20.62 -21.34
N LEU A 61 -2.36 -19.56 -20.61
CA LEU A 61 -2.78 -18.26 -21.13
C LEU A 61 -1.61 -17.42 -21.68
N GLY A 62 -0.38 -17.92 -21.63
CA GLY A 62 0.80 -17.26 -22.17
C GLY A 62 1.56 -16.38 -21.17
N VAL A 63 1.25 -16.41 -19.89
CA VAL A 63 2.05 -15.72 -18.88
C VAL A 63 3.44 -16.37 -18.77
N ARG A 64 4.49 -15.57 -18.83
CA ARG A 64 5.89 -16.01 -18.78
C ARG A 64 6.69 -15.19 -17.77
N ALA A 65 7.85 -15.69 -17.39
CA ALA A 65 8.79 -15.00 -16.51
C ALA A 65 9.05 -13.56 -17.00
N GLY A 66 9.03 -12.61 -16.06
CA GLY A 66 9.24 -11.19 -16.32
C GLY A 66 8.04 -10.43 -16.92
N GLN A 67 6.98 -11.13 -17.33
CA GLN A 67 5.75 -10.46 -17.79
C GLN A 67 4.91 -9.99 -16.61
N THR A 68 4.27 -8.85 -16.78
CA THR A 68 3.40 -8.25 -15.78
C THR A 68 1.98 -8.82 -15.82
N VAL A 69 1.39 -9.04 -14.66
CA VAL A 69 -0.01 -9.40 -14.49
C VAL A 69 -0.65 -8.41 -13.50
N VAL A 70 -1.65 -7.68 -13.96
CA VAL A 70 -2.38 -6.73 -13.10
C VAL A 70 -3.45 -7.45 -12.31
N THR A 71 -3.53 -7.17 -11.01
CA THR A 71 -4.61 -7.67 -10.14
C THR A 71 -5.35 -6.51 -9.51
N MET A 72 -6.69 -6.48 -9.66
CA MET A 72 -7.60 -5.55 -9.01
C MET A 72 -8.59 -6.37 -8.18
N LEU A 73 -8.10 -6.90 -7.06
CA LEU A 73 -8.82 -7.81 -6.17
C LEU A 73 -8.96 -7.21 -4.77
N GLY A 74 -10.11 -7.44 -4.16
CA GLY A 74 -10.34 -7.14 -2.74
C GLY A 74 -9.58 -8.11 -1.83
N ASN A 75 -9.76 -7.92 -0.53
CA ASN A 75 -9.23 -8.86 0.46
C ASN A 75 -10.02 -10.17 0.41
N ASN A 76 -9.45 -11.18 -0.16
CA ASN A 76 -10.01 -12.53 -0.24
C ASN A 76 -8.90 -13.56 -0.53
N ILE A 77 -9.28 -14.82 -0.55
CA ILE A 77 -8.36 -15.94 -0.79
C ILE A 77 -7.74 -15.89 -2.19
N ASP A 78 -8.54 -15.52 -3.20
CA ASP A 78 -8.06 -15.49 -4.58
C ASP A 78 -6.99 -14.40 -4.81
N ALA A 79 -7.03 -13.31 -4.05
CA ALA A 79 -5.99 -12.30 -4.12
C ALA A 79 -4.61 -12.88 -3.73
N VAL A 80 -4.56 -13.73 -2.69
CA VAL A 80 -3.32 -14.40 -2.27
C VAL A 80 -2.93 -15.51 -3.23
N VAL A 81 -3.89 -16.34 -3.65
CA VAL A 81 -3.64 -17.48 -4.56
C VAL A 81 -3.17 -16.98 -5.93
N CYS A 82 -3.81 -15.95 -6.51
CA CYS A 82 -3.36 -15.34 -7.77
C CYS A 82 -1.96 -14.73 -7.63
N TRP A 83 -1.70 -14.00 -6.53
CA TRP A 83 -0.39 -13.42 -6.28
C TRP A 83 0.71 -14.49 -6.20
N LEU A 84 0.49 -15.59 -5.48
CA LEU A 84 1.44 -16.71 -5.42
C LEU A 84 1.58 -17.42 -6.77
N ALA A 85 0.50 -17.61 -7.53
CA ALA A 85 0.53 -18.21 -8.86
C ALA A 85 1.39 -17.40 -9.83
N ILE A 86 1.25 -16.06 -9.82
CA ILE A 86 2.07 -15.16 -10.62
C ILE A 86 3.55 -15.30 -10.23
N ASN A 87 3.83 -15.32 -8.93
CA ASN A 87 5.20 -15.45 -8.41
C ASN A 87 5.82 -16.83 -8.72
N LYS A 88 5.04 -17.93 -8.71
CA LYS A 88 5.52 -19.25 -9.11
C LYS A 88 6.00 -19.29 -10.57
N LEU A 89 5.39 -18.49 -11.43
CA LEU A 89 5.80 -18.35 -12.84
C LEU A 89 6.96 -17.36 -13.04
N ARG A 90 7.49 -16.76 -11.99
CA ARG A 90 8.48 -15.67 -12.06
C ARG A 90 7.94 -14.47 -12.86
N ALA A 91 6.63 -14.36 -12.97
CA ALA A 91 5.96 -13.20 -13.55
C ALA A 91 5.87 -12.08 -12.50
N VAL A 92 5.65 -10.87 -12.96
CA VAL A 92 5.65 -9.67 -12.13
C VAL A 92 4.23 -9.33 -11.70
N SER A 93 3.97 -9.40 -10.41
CA SER A 93 2.68 -9.00 -9.84
C SER A 93 2.51 -7.49 -9.85
N VAL A 94 1.34 -7.02 -10.28
CA VAL A 94 0.99 -5.58 -10.29
C VAL A 94 -0.34 -5.39 -9.58
N PRO A 95 -0.35 -5.42 -8.24
CA PRO A 95 -1.57 -5.17 -7.48
C PRO A 95 -1.95 -3.69 -7.54
N VAL A 96 -3.14 -3.39 -8.07
CA VAL A 96 -3.64 -2.04 -8.18
C VAL A 96 -4.72 -1.77 -7.14
N ASN A 97 -4.78 -0.52 -6.67
CA ASN A 97 -5.78 -0.11 -5.70
C ASN A 97 -7.20 -0.28 -6.25
N THR A 98 -8.04 -1.00 -5.53
CA THR A 98 -9.42 -1.31 -5.92
C THR A 98 -10.34 -0.09 -6.02
N ALA A 99 -9.91 1.06 -5.51
CA ALA A 99 -10.63 2.32 -5.65
C ALA A 99 -10.35 3.07 -6.97
N LEU A 100 -9.35 2.65 -7.76
CA LEU A 100 -8.96 3.33 -9.00
C LEU A 100 -10.06 3.32 -10.05
N ARG A 101 -10.12 4.42 -10.82
CA ARG A 101 -11.08 4.64 -11.92
C ARG A 101 -10.46 5.52 -12.99
N GLY A 102 -11.08 5.55 -14.18
CA GLY A 102 -10.75 6.47 -15.27
C GLY A 102 -9.26 6.49 -15.57
N GLU A 103 -8.69 7.70 -15.69
CA GLU A 103 -7.29 7.89 -16.07
C GLU A 103 -6.29 7.25 -15.10
N PHE A 104 -6.57 7.25 -13.79
CA PHE A 104 -5.70 6.61 -12.80
C PHE A 104 -5.57 5.11 -13.05
N LEU A 105 -6.69 4.44 -13.32
CA LEU A 105 -6.70 3.00 -13.62
C LEU A 105 -6.07 2.73 -14.97
N ARG A 106 -6.48 3.48 -16.02
CA ARG A 106 -5.93 3.37 -17.36
C ARG A 106 -4.41 3.50 -17.35
N HIS A 107 -3.89 4.53 -16.67
CA HIS A 107 -2.46 4.79 -16.59
C HIS A 107 -1.71 3.60 -16.01
N GLN A 108 -2.14 3.04 -14.86
CA GLN A 108 -1.40 1.95 -14.23
C GLN A 108 -1.41 0.66 -15.05
N ILE A 109 -2.53 0.32 -15.69
CA ILE A 109 -2.61 -0.86 -16.57
C ILE A 109 -1.73 -0.67 -17.81
N ALA A 110 -1.79 0.51 -18.45
CA ALA A 110 -0.99 0.82 -19.64
C ALA A 110 0.51 0.87 -19.34
N ASP A 111 0.92 1.54 -18.26
CA ASP A 111 2.33 1.66 -17.86
C ASP A 111 2.92 0.29 -17.48
N ALA A 112 2.14 -0.54 -16.80
CA ALA A 112 2.53 -1.92 -16.50
C ALA A 112 2.72 -2.75 -17.78
N GLY A 113 1.97 -2.47 -18.86
CA GLY A 113 2.02 -3.23 -20.11
C GLY A 113 1.50 -4.66 -19.96
N ALA A 114 0.50 -4.85 -19.08
CA ALA A 114 -0.02 -6.17 -18.78
C ALA A 114 -0.97 -6.69 -19.87
N SER A 115 -0.75 -7.92 -20.31
CA SER A 115 -1.64 -8.62 -21.24
C SER A 115 -2.80 -9.32 -20.52
N LEU A 116 -2.63 -9.66 -19.24
CA LEU A 116 -3.61 -10.29 -18.38
C LEU A 116 -3.94 -9.37 -17.20
N VAL A 117 -5.25 -9.17 -17.00
CA VAL A 117 -5.81 -8.48 -15.84
C VAL A 117 -6.73 -9.43 -15.08
N ILE A 118 -6.66 -9.46 -13.76
CA ILE A 118 -7.53 -10.26 -12.89
C ILE A 118 -8.27 -9.31 -11.96
N CYS A 119 -9.60 -9.37 -11.91
CA CYS A 119 -10.38 -8.43 -11.10
C CYS A 119 -11.60 -9.07 -10.43
N GLU A 120 -12.21 -8.36 -9.50
CA GLU A 120 -13.58 -8.68 -9.07
C GLU A 120 -14.57 -8.33 -10.19
N ALA A 121 -15.67 -9.09 -10.28
CA ALA A 121 -16.78 -8.80 -11.20
C ALA A 121 -17.29 -7.35 -11.03
N ASP A 122 -17.39 -6.87 -9.79
CA ASP A 122 -17.83 -5.51 -9.46
C ASP A 122 -16.90 -4.40 -10.00
N PHE A 123 -15.63 -4.73 -10.27
CA PHE A 123 -14.66 -3.77 -10.80
C PHE A 123 -14.54 -3.84 -12.33
N LEU A 124 -15.06 -4.90 -12.95
CA LEU A 124 -14.97 -5.11 -14.38
C LEU A 124 -15.52 -3.93 -15.20
N PRO A 125 -16.66 -3.29 -14.86
CA PRO A 125 -17.14 -2.11 -15.61
C PRO A 125 -16.13 -0.97 -15.68
N ARG A 126 -15.30 -0.78 -14.63
CA ARG A 126 -14.27 0.28 -14.60
C ARG A 126 -13.10 -0.04 -15.54
N ILE A 127 -12.71 -1.33 -15.64
CA ILE A 127 -11.67 -1.81 -16.56
C ILE A 127 -12.19 -1.73 -17.99
N ALA A 128 -13.43 -2.15 -18.21
CA ALA A 128 -14.07 -2.11 -19.53
C ALA A 128 -14.17 -0.68 -20.07
N ALA A 129 -14.51 0.30 -19.21
CA ALA A 129 -14.62 1.71 -19.60
C ALA A 129 -13.32 2.31 -20.16
N VAL A 130 -12.14 1.74 -19.81
CA VAL A 130 -10.83 2.20 -20.31
C VAL A 130 -10.20 1.21 -21.27
N SER A 131 -10.83 0.08 -21.56
CA SER A 131 -10.25 -1.05 -22.28
C SER A 131 -9.85 -0.73 -23.72
N ALA A 132 -10.61 0.14 -24.40
CA ALA A 132 -10.31 0.56 -25.78
C ALA A 132 -8.97 1.30 -25.90
N GLU A 133 -8.48 1.91 -24.81
CA GLU A 133 -7.19 2.61 -24.75
C GLU A 133 -6.05 1.71 -24.25
N LEU A 134 -6.28 0.40 -24.08
CA LEU A 134 -5.34 -0.57 -23.51
C LEU A 134 -5.04 -1.71 -24.50
N PRO A 135 -4.37 -1.45 -25.64
CA PRO A 135 -4.19 -2.44 -26.70
C PRO A 135 -3.30 -3.64 -26.30
N GLU A 136 -2.49 -3.51 -25.26
CA GLU A 136 -1.68 -4.62 -24.71
C GLU A 136 -2.52 -5.58 -23.86
N MET A 137 -3.62 -5.13 -23.27
CA MET A 137 -4.55 -5.95 -22.48
C MET A 137 -5.35 -6.89 -23.39
N LYS A 138 -5.06 -8.19 -23.34
CA LYS A 138 -5.68 -9.20 -24.21
C LYS A 138 -6.82 -9.93 -23.52
N GLN A 139 -6.70 -10.13 -22.21
CA GLN A 139 -7.63 -10.91 -21.42
C GLN A 139 -7.87 -10.32 -20.04
N VAL A 140 -9.13 -10.40 -19.60
CA VAL A 140 -9.54 -10.08 -18.23
C VAL A 140 -10.22 -11.30 -17.63
N LEU A 141 -9.67 -11.78 -16.51
CA LEU A 141 -10.32 -12.81 -15.69
C LEU A 141 -11.07 -12.12 -14.55
N TYR A 142 -12.33 -12.45 -14.40
CA TYR A 142 -13.14 -11.88 -13.30
C TYR A 142 -13.56 -12.94 -12.30
N ARG A 143 -13.49 -12.56 -11.02
CA ARG A 143 -13.95 -13.35 -9.87
C ARG A 143 -15.41 -13.03 -9.56
N ASN A 144 -16.17 -13.99 -9.12
CA ASN A 144 -17.60 -13.91 -8.84
C ASN A 144 -18.47 -13.82 -10.11
N THR A 145 -19.77 -13.71 -9.92
CA THR A 145 -20.76 -13.67 -11.01
C THR A 145 -20.97 -12.22 -11.45
N LEU A 146 -21.00 -12.00 -12.75
CA LEU A 146 -21.37 -10.70 -13.32
C LEU A 146 -22.87 -10.44 -13.07
N ALA A 147 -23.17 -9.26 -12.56
CA ALA A 147 -24.55 -8.80 -12.39
C ALA A 147 -25.21 -8.49 -13.75
N GLU A 148 -24.42 -7.95 -14.70
CA GLU A 148 -24.86 -7.57 -16.03
C GLU A 148 -23.78 -7.90 -17.06
N GLN A 149 -24.17 -7.98 -18.34
CA GLN A 149 -23.22 -8.16 -19.43
C GLN A 149 -22.38 -6.90 -19.58
N VAL A 150 -21.05 -7.08 -19.66
CA VAL A 150 -20.08 -5.98 -19.81
C VAL A 150 -19.41 -6.10 -21.17
N GLU A 151 -19.43 -5.04 -21.97
CA GLU A 151 -18.65 -4.94 -23.21
C GLU A 151 -17.22 -4.50 -22.86
N CYS A 152 -16.22 -5.24 -23.35
CA CYS A 152 -14.82 -4.97 -23.13
C CYS A 152 -14.02 -5.25 -24.41
N ALA A 153 -13.00 -4.45 -24.67
CA ALA A 153 -12.11 -4.66 -25.83
C ALA A 153 -11.23 -5.93 -25.68
N ALA A 154 -11.01 -6.42 -24.46
CA ALA A 154 -10.30 -7.66 -24.17
C ALA A 154 -11.27 -8.85 -24.02
N LEU A 155 -10.74 -10.07 -24.16
CA LEU A 155 -11.49 -11.29 -23.89
C LEU A 155 -11.85 -11.38 -22.39
N LEU A 156 -13.11 -11.63 -22.08
CA LEU A 156 -13.60 -11.80 -20.72
C LEU A 156 -13.84 -13.29 -20.43
N ALA A 157 -13.39 -13.73 -19.25
CA ALA A 157 -13.70 -15.06 -18.76
C ALA A 157 -13.77 -15.10 -17.22
N PRO A 158 -14.62 -15.97 -16.64
CA PRO A 158 -14.62 -16.17 -15.19
C PRO A 158 -13.32 -16.83 -14.74
N LEU A 159 -12.73 -16.35 -13.63
CA LEU A 159 -11.52 -16.93 -13.04
C LEU A 159 -11.70 -18.41 -12.70
N ASP A 160 -12.90 -18.80 -12.30
CA ASP A 160 -13.23 -20.19 -11.94
C ASP A 160 -13.06 -21.18 -13.12
N ALA A 161 -13.20 -20.72 -14.36
CA ALA A 161 -12.91 -21.54 -15.56
C ALA A 161 -11.42 -21.92 -15.70
N TYR A 162 -10.56 -21.28 -14.95
CA TYR A 162 -9.09 -21.47 -14.97
C TYR A 162 -8.55 -22.13 -13.69
N ARG A 163 -9.43 -22.66 -12.83
CA ARG A 163 -9.03 -23.47 -11.67
C ARG A 163 -8.76 -24.92 -12.10
N GLY A 164 -7.71 -25.13 -12.90
CA GLY A 164 -7.32 -26.45 -13.38
C GLY A 164 -7.02 -27.47 -12.24
N ASP A 165 -6.73 -28.71 -12.62
CA ASP A 165 -6.42 -29.80 -11.70
C ASP A 165 -4.94 -30.16 -11.66
N ASP A 166 -4.11 -29.56 -12.52
CA ASP A 166 -2.68 -29.82 -12.55
C ASP A 166 -1.98 -29.13 -11.39
N ASP A 167 -1.56 -29.93 -10.40
CA ASP A 167 -0.79 -29.51 -9.24
C ASP A 167 0.67 -30.00 -9.28
N THR A 168 1.15 -30.38 -10.46
CA THR A 168 2.55 -30.74 -10.68
C THR A 168 3.49 -29.59 -10.22
N PRO A 169 4.50 -29.86 -9.38
CA PRO A 169 5.36 -28.80 -8.87
C PRO A 169 6.09 -28.04 -9.98
N ILE A 170 6.08 -26.71 -9.89
CA ILE A 170 6.85 -25.84 -10.77
C ILE A 170 8.29 -25.82 -10.31
N LEU A 171 9.19 -26.40 -11.13
CA LEU A 171 10.57 -26.67 -10.75
C LEU A 171 11.49 -25.44 -10.86
N ILE A 172 11.21 -24.55 -11.82
CA ILE A 172 12.03 -23.34 -12.01
C ILE A 172 11.60 -22.30 -11.00
N LYS A 173 12.45 -22.06 -9.99
CA LYS A 173 12.18 -21.11 -8.90
C LYS A 173 12.76 -19.73 -9.22
N PRO A 174 12.15 -18.63 -8.70
CA PRO A 174 12.71 -17.29 -8.84
C PRO A 174 14.03 -17.13 -8.10
N ASP A 175 14.92 -16.28 -8.64
CA ASP A 175 16.08 -15.76 -7.90
C ASP A 175 15.66 -14.62 -6.96
N PRO A 176 16.27 -14.44 -5.79
CA PRO A 176 16.02 -13.31 -4.90
C PRO A 176 16.13 -11.92 -5.57
N ALA A 177 16.96 -11.76 -6.60
CA ALA A 177 17.11 -10.53 -7.37
C ALA A 177 16.06 -10.36 -8.48
N ASP A 178 15.33 -11.43 -8.86
CA ASP A 178 14.29 -11.31 -9.87
C ASP A 178 13.22 -10.29 -9.43
N LEU A 179 12.65 -9.57 -10.41
CA LEU A 179 11.55 -8.64 -10.19
C LEU A 179 10.27 -9.41 -9.80
N ALA A 180 9.76 -9.15 -8.61
CA ALA A 180 8.58 -9.83 -8.07
C ALA A 180 7.30 -9.01 -8.22
N CYS A 181 7.42 -7.68 -8.06
CA CYS A 181 6.24 -6.83 -7.93
C CYS A 181 6.50 -5.41 -8.44
N LEU A 182 5.48 -4.81 -9.05
CA LEU A 182 5.41 -3.37 -9.27
C LEU A 182 4.40 -2.76 -8.30
N VAL A 183 4.86 -1.86 -7.45
CA VAL A 183 3.98 -1.08 -6.57
C VAL A 183 3.97 0.36 -7.05
N TYR A 184 2.78 0.85 -7.41
CA TYR A 184 2.64 2.21 -7.90
C TYR A 184 2.63 3.20 -6.74
N THR A 185 3.53 4.19 -6.84
CA THR A 185 3.60 5.32 -5.90
C THR A 185 3.20 6.60 -6.61
N SER A 186 2.47 7.46 -5.89
CA SER A 186 2.13 8.78 -6.41
C SER A 186 3.40 9.64 -6.50
N GLY A 187 3.85 9.94 -7.71
CA GLY A 187 4.97 10.83 -7.94
C GLY A 187 4.64 12.29 -7.58
N THR A 188 5.60 13.07 -7.04
CA THR A 188 5.41 14.50 -6.73
C THR A 188 5.21 15.39 -7.95
N THR A 189 5.61 14.93 -9.14
CA THR A 189 5.75 15.77 -10.34
C THR A 189 5.25 15.08 -11.61
N GLY A 190 4.30 14.15 -11.51
CA GLY A 190 3.81 13.40 -12.68
C GLY A 190 2.89 12.26 -12.28
N PRO A 191 2.48 11.44 -13.26
CA PRO A 191 1.68 10.24 -13.00
C PRO A 191 2.38 9.28 -12.04
N SER A 192 1.61 8.41 -11.40
CA SER A 192 2.15 7.38 -10.51
C SER A 192 3.19 6.51 -11.24
N LYS A 193 4.20 6.07 -10.50
CA LYS A 193 5.33 5.31 -11.03
C LYS A 193 5.38 3.93 -10.39
N GLY A 194 5.57 2.91 -11.19
CA GLY A 194 5.75 1.54 -10.71
C GLY A 194 7.15 1.35 -10.11
N CYS A 195 7.25 1.20 -8.79
CA CYS A 195 8.49 0.82 -8.13
C CYS A 195 8.77 -0.65 -8.38
N MET A 196 9.95 -0.96 -8.93
CA MET A 196 10.41 -2.32 -9.21
C MET A 196 10.96 -2.96 -7.93
N LEU A 197 10.27 -3.96 -7.40
CA LEU A 197 10.62 -4.63 -6.15
C LEU A 197 11.02 -6.08 -6.41
N SER A 198 12.22 -6.44 -5.92
CA SER A 198 12.71 -7.82 -6.01
C SER A 198 12.02 -8.74 -5.00
N TYR A 199 12.16 -10.06 -5.20
CA TYR A 199 11.71 -11.05 -4.20
C TYR A 199 12.38 -10.82 -2.86
N ASN A 200 13.70 -10.57 -2.86
CA ASN A 200 14.41 -10.33 -1.59
C ASN A 200 13.96 -9.05 -0.89
N PHE A 201 13.63 -7.99 -1.64
CA PHE A 201 13.08 -6.76 -1.06
C PHE A 201 11.82 -7.07 -0.23
N MET A 202 10.88 -7.84 -0.81
CA MET A 202 9.62 -8.19 -0.13
C MET A 202 9.87 -9.07 1.09
N CYS A 203 10.75 -10.06 0.97
CA CYS A 203 11.15 -10.92 2.08
C CYS A 203 11.92 -10.16 3.17
N ASN A 204 12.74 -9.17 2.79
CA ASN A 204 13.45 -8.34 3.74
C ASN A 204 12.50 -7.47 4.57
N LEU A 205 11.49 -6.88 3.94
CA LEU A 205 10.45 -6.14 4.67
C LEU A 205 9.73 -7.03 5.70
N ALA A 206 9.41 -8.28 5.33
CA ALA A 206 8.81 -9.23 6.26
C ALA A 206 9.75 -9.56 7.44
N ARG A 207 11.05 -9.78 7.18
CA ARG A 207 12.07 -10.02 8.24
C ARG A 207 12.20 -8.82 9.17
N LEU A 208 12.26 -7.60 8.64
CA LEU A 208 12.34 -6.39 9.44
C LEU A 208 11.10 -6.23 10.34
N GLN A 209 9.93 -6.60 9.82
CA GLN A 209 8.71 -6.61 10.63
C GLN A 209 8.77 -7.65 11.76
N LEU A 210 9.26 -8.86 11.49
CA LEU A 210 9.43 -9.89 12.51
C LEU A 210 10.45 -9.49 13.58
N ARG A 211 11.48 -8.73 13.21
CA ARG A 211 12.43 -8.15 14.16
C ARG A 211 11.80 -7.08 15.05
N ALA A 212 10.96 -6.22 14.48
CA ALA A 212 10.27 -5.14 15.20
C ALA A 212 9.12 -5.66 16.09
N GLY A 213 8.43 -6.70 15.66
CA GLY A 213 7.31 -7.35 16.37
C GLY A 213 7.33 -8.85 16.12
N PRO A 214 8.08 -9.61 16.93
CA PRO A 214 8.22 -11.06 16.76
C PRO A 214 6.88 -11.78 16.71
N ALA A 215 6.83 -12.84 15.90
CA ALA A 215 5.72 -13.79 15.85
C ALA A 215 6.28 -15.22 15.85
N THR A 216 5.47 -16.16 16.27
CA THR A 216 5.74 -17.59 16.29
C THR A 216 4.73 -18.34 15.43
N ALA A 217 4.96 -19.61 15.22
CA ALA A 217 4.04 -20.48 14.49
C ALA A 217 2.65 -20.61 15.15
N ASP A 218 2.52 -20.29 16.43
CA ASP A 218 1.25 -20.38 17.16
C ASP A 218 0.44 -19.08 17.13
N ASP A 219 1.02 -18.03 16.54
CA ASP A 219 0.33 -16.75 16.41
C ASP A 219 -0.66 -16.73 15.26
N VAL A 220 -1.66 -15.88 15.41
CA VAL A 220 -2.66 -15.58 14.39
C VAL A 220 -2.69 -14.08 14.15
N THR A 221 -2.27 -13.68 12.96
CA THR A 221 -2.32 -12.25 12.57
C THR A 221 -3.66 -11.93 11.93
N ILE A 222 -4.42 -10.99 12.52
CA ILE A 222 -5.60 -10.41 11.85
C ILE A 222 -5.21 -9.15 11.09
N THR A 223 -5.67 -9.04 9.83
CA THR A 223 -5.43 -7.85 9.01
C THR A 223 -6.64 -7.49 8.13
N PRO A 224 -7.17 -6.27 8.27
CA PRO A 224 -8.12 -5.66 7.33
C PRO A 224 -7.40 -4.79 6.28
N LEU A 225 -6.06 -4.76 6.27
CA LEU A 225 -5.30 -3.93 5.34
C LEU A 225 -5.43 -4.46 3.92
N PRO A 226 -5.58 -3.57 2.91
CA PRO A 226 -5.74 -3.99 1.53
C PRO A 226 -4.53 -4.77 1.01
N LEU A 227 -4.76 -5.92 0.41
CA LEU A 227 -3.72 -6.81 -0.14
C LEU A 227 -2.98 -6.23 -1.36
N PHE A 228 -3.47 -5.14 -1.94
CA PHE A 228 -2.73 -4.41 -2.97
C PHE A 228 -1.62 -3.50 -2.40
N HIS A 229 -1.54 -3.33 -1.09
CA HIS A 229 -0.42 -2.64 -0.43
C HIS A 229 0.64 -3.63 0.06
N MET A 230 1.90 -3.22 -0.06
CA MET A 230 3.05 -4.02 0.41
C MET A 230 2.97 -4.39 1.89
N ASN A 231 2.41 -3.53 2.73
CA ASN A 231 2.26 -3.83 4.15
C ASN A 231 1.42 -5.09 4.35
N ALA A 232 0.25 -5.20 3.71
CA ALA A 232 -0.58 -6.40 3.84
C ALA A 232 0.10 -7.66 3.28
N LEU A 233 0.76 -7.56 2.11
CA LEU A 233 1.47 -8.71 1.52
C LEU A 233 2.71 -9.10 2.33
N CYS A 234 3.62 -8.16 2.58
CA CYS A 234 4.90 -8.48 3.22
C CYS A 234 4.76 -8.69 4.72
N VAL A 235 4.07 -7.76 5.41
CA VAL A 235 3.91 -7.81 6.87
C VAL A 235 2.77 -8.74 7.28
N GLY A 236 1.70 -8.81 6.47
CA GLY A 236 0.56 -9.70 6.72
C GLY A 236 0.83 -11.14 6.26
N ILE A 237 1.20 -11.37 5.00
CA ILE A 237 1.29 -12.73 4.43
C ILE A 237 2.70 -13.31 4.56
N ILE A 238 3.73 -12.67 3.98
CA ILE A 238 5.08 -13.24 3.92
C ILE A 238 5.65 -13.50 5.31
N SER A 239 5.50 -12.54 6.25
CA SER A 239 6.03 -12.72 7.60
C SER A 239 5.44 -13.95 8.32
N ASN A 240 4.15 -14.22 8.10
CA ASN A 240 3.48 -15.38 8.70
C ASN A 240 3.87 -16.69 7.98
N ILE A 241 4.02 -16.70 6.65
CA ILE A 241 4.59 -17.84 5.92
C ILE A 241 5.96 -18.20 6.49
N MET A 242 6.82 -17.22 6.72
CA MET A 242 8.19 -17.42 7.22
C MET A 242 8.25 -18.10 8.59
N VAL A 243 7.28 -17.90 9.45
CA VAL A 243 7.26 -18.47 10.82
C VAL A 243 6.26 -19.63 10.99
N GLY A 244 5.53 -20.00 9.93
CA GLY A 244 4.52 -21.06 10.00
C GLY A 244 3.23 -20.66 10.74
N ALA A 245 2.93 -19.36 10.82
CA ALA A 245 1.78 -18.78 11.51
C ALA A 245 0.54 -18.68 10.61
N ARG A 246 -0.61 -18.33 11.20
CA ARG A 246 -1.88 -18.14 10.50
C ARG A 246 -2.20 -16.67 10.27
N VAL A 247 -2.87 -16.38 9.15
CA VAL A 247 -3.38 -15.04 8.82
C VAL A 247 -4.89 -15.09 8.71
N ALA A 248 -5.58 -14.31 9.53
CA ALA A 248 -7.00 -14.01 9.39
C ALA A 248 -7.18 -12.75 8.56
N ILE A 249 -7.62 -12.92 7.32
CA ILE A 249 -7.85 -11.83 6.38
C ILE A 249 -9.26 -11.32 6.56
N VAL A 250 -9.44 -10.04 6.85
CA VAL A 250 -10.75 -9.39 6.94
C VAL A 250 -11.03 -8.64 5.64
N GLU A 251 -12.21 -8.83 5.08
CA GLU A 251 -12.59 -8.21 3.79
C GLU A 251 -12.40 -6.70 3.79
N ARG A 252 -12.86 -6.04 4.86
CA ARG A 252 -12.67 -4.59 5.07
C ARG A 252 -12.71 -4.23 6.55
N PHE A 253 -12.05 -3.14 6.91
CA PHE A 253 -12.08 -2.64 8.28
C PHE A 253 -13.49 -2.19 8.69
N SER A 254 -13.91 -2.63 9.88
CA SER A 254 -15.13 -2.18 10.54
C SER A 254 -14.90 -2.14 12.05
N VAL A 255 -15.20 -1.01 12.69
CA VAL A 255 -15.07 -0.85 14.14
C VAL A 255 -15.96 -1.83 14.90
N SER A 256 -17.20 -2.03 14.43
CA SER A 256 -18.18 -2.92 15.07
C SER A 256 -17.86 -4.40 14.90
N ASN A 257 -17.17 -4.76 13.78
CA ASN A 257 -16.88 -6.16 13.46
C ASN A 257 -15.45 -6.60 13.82
N PHE A 258 -14.59 -5.69 14.23
CA PHE A 258 -13.19 -6.01 14.51
C PHE A 258 -13.05 -7.03 15.66
N TRP A 259 -13.65 -6.75 16.82
CA TRP A 259 -13.54 -7.63 17.97
C TRP A 259 -14.27 -8.98 17.79
N PRO A 260 -15.46 -9.06 17.18
CA PRO A 260 -16.05 -10.34 16.75
C PRO A 260 -15.10 -11.19 15.88
N GLU A 261 -14.39 -10.57 14.93
CA GLU A 261 -13.41 -11.28 14.09
C GLU A 261 -12.16 -11.71 14.86
N VAL A 262 -11.69 -10.88 15.82
CA VAL A 262 -10.60 -11.26 16.74
C VAL A 262 -10.99 -12.49 17.56
N GLU A 263 -12.19 -12.51 18.11
CA GLU A 263 -12.73 -13.65 18.87
C GLU A 263 -12.85 -14.89 18.01
N ARG A 264 -13.50 -14.78 16.82
CA ARG A 264 -13.72 -15.89 15.91
C ARG A 264 -12.41 -16.53 15.43
N SER A 265 -11.47 -15.70 15.01
CA SER A 265 -10.19 -16.17 14.45
C SER A 265 -9.18 -16.61 15.51
N GLY A 266 -9.36 -16.21 16.76
CA GLY A 266 -8.38 -16.39 17.82
C GLY A 266 -7.12 -15.54 17.60
N ALA A 267 -7.25 -14.38 16.95
CA ALA A 267 -6.12 -13.53 16.60
C ALA A 267 -5.34 -13.04 17.82
N THR A 268 -4.01 -13.13 17.75
CA THR A 268 -3.06 -12.73 18.80
C THR A 268 -2.24 -11.51 18.40
N ILE A 269 -2.18 -11.21 17.09
CA ILE A 269 -1.49 -10.06 16.51
C ILE A 269 -2.48 -9.30 15.62
N ALA A 270 -2.56 -7.97 15.76
CA ALA A 270 -3.32 -7.11 14.87
C ALA A 270 -2.37 -6.32 13.95
N SER A 271 -2.53 -6.45 12.63
CA SER A 271 -1.83 -5.63 11.63
C SER A 271 -2.82 -4.61 11.07
N ILE A 272 -2.73 -3.34 11.54
CA ILE A 272 -3.71 -2.28 11.27
C ILE A 272 -3.00 -0.93 11.10
N LEU A 273 -3.67 0.06 10.52
CA LEU A 273 -3.18 1.45 10.52
C LEU A 273 -3.38 2.10 11.89
N GLY A 274 -2.55 3.10 12.20
CA GLY A 274 -2.70 3.89 13.43
C GLY A 274 -4.07 4.58 13.53
N SER A 275 -4.62 5.06 12.42
CA SER A 275 -5.99 5.62 12.36
C SER A 275 -7.06 4.59 12.71
N MET A 276 -6.95 3.35 12.24
CA MET A 276 -7.85 2.25 12.62
C MET A 276 -7.75 1.96 14.12
N GLY A 277 -6.50 1.90 14.64
CA GLY A 277 -6.24 1.71 16.06
C GLY A 277 -6.82 2.83 16.93
N GLY A 278 -6.79 4.08 16.46
CA GLY A 278 -7.42 5.22 17.11
C GLY A 278 -8.95 5.13 17.15
N LEU A 279 -9.58 4.71 16.05
CA LEU A 279 -11.03 4.48 15.98
C LEU A 279 -11.47 3.38 16.96
N LEU A 280 -10.73 2.28 17.03
CA LEU A 280 -11.00 1.19 17.98
C LEU A 280 -10.81 1.65 19.44
N ALA A 281 -9.79 2.47 19.70
CA ALA A 281 -9.54 3.03 21.04
C ALA A 281 -10.66 3.95 21.53
N GLN A 282 -11.32 4.66 20.63
CA GLN A 282 -12.44 5.57 20.94
C GLN A 282 -13.81 4.87 20.97
N ALA A 283 -13.90 3.66 20.41
CA ALA A 283 -15.16 2.92 20.36
C ALA A 283 -15.65 2.50 21.76
N PRO A 284 -16.97 2.43 22.00
CA PRO A 284 -17.50 1.91 23.25
C PRO A 284 -17.15 0.43 23.46
N ASP A 285 -17.21 -0.01 24.71
CA ASP A 285 -17.01 -1.41 25.05
C ASP A 285 -18.07 -2.29 24.40
N SER A 286 -17.62 -3.41 23.82
CA SER A 286 -18.50 -4.49 23.36
C SER A 286 -18.20 -5.77 24.12
N ASP A 287 -19.16 -6.69 24.14
CA ASP A 287 -18.97 -7.98 24.83
C ASP A 287 -17.86 -8.80 24.20
N ALA A 288 -17.75 -8.79 22.86
CA ALA A 288 -16.64 -9.43 22.14
C ALA A 288 -15.28 -8.83 22.54
N MET A 289 -15.18 -7.49 22.63
CA MET A 289 -13.96 -6.82 23.07
C MET A 289 -13.57 -7.26 24.49
N LYS A 290 -14.52 -7.31 25.42
CA LYS A 290 -14.27 -7.71 26.81
C LYS A 290 -13.76 -9.15 26.91
N ARG A 291 -14.28 -10.07 26.09
CA ARG A 291 -13.80 -11.46 26.04
C ARG A 291 -12.39 -11.58 25.44
N CYS A 292 -11.99 -10.63 24.59
CA CYS A 292 -10.69 -10.62 23.93
C CYS A 292 -9.61 -9.80 24.67
N ILE A 293 -9.86 -9.28 25.87
CA ILE A 293 -8.86 -8.53 26.65
C ILE A 293 -7.61 -9.41 26.88
N GLY A 294 -6.43 -8.90 26.49
CA GLY A 294 -5.15 -9.61 26.59
C GLY A 294 -4.89 -10.63 25.50
N GLN A 295 -5.86 -10.93 24.60
CA GLN A 295 -5.68 -11.86 23.49
C GLN A 295 -4.76 -11.27 22.40
N ILE A 296 -4.97 -10.01 22.00
CA ILE A 296 -4.06 -9.29 21.09
C ILE A 296 -2.86 -8.81 21.91
N HIS A 297 -1.74 -9.53 21.84
CA HIS A 297 -0.53 -9.13 22.57
C HIS A 297 0.35 -8.14 21.77
N THR A 298 0.24 -8.12 20.44
CA THR A 298 1.02 -7.25 19.55
C THR A 298 0.13 -6.55 18.53
N VAL A 299 0.28 -5.23 18.42
CA VAL A 299 -0.36 -4.42 17.39
C VAL A 299 0.72 -3.86 16.47
N ARG A 300 0.69 -4.26 15.21
CA ARG A 300 1.61 -3.80 14.14
C ARG A 300 0.96 -2.67 13.38
N GLY A 301 1.72 -1.64 13.04
CA GLY A 301 1.27 -0.49 12.26
C GLY A 301 1.86 0.82 12.74
N ASN A 302 1.73 1.86 11.92
CA ASN A 302 2.23 3.22 12.17
C ASN A 302 1.33 4.25 11.45
N PRO A 303 1.34 5.53 11.89
CA PRO A 303 1.77 6.01 13.22
C PRO A 303 0.69 5.76 14.29
N PHE A 304 1.10 5.52 15.52
CA PHE A 304 0.22 5.52 16.71
C PHE A 304 0.60 6.68 17.61
N THR A 305 -0.40 7.44 18.07
CA THR A 305 -0.18 8.47 19.10
C THR A 305 0.03 7.82 20.47
N GLU A 306 0.77 8.45 21.36
CA GLU A 306 0.99 7.91 22.71
C GLU A 306 -0.32 7.68 23.50
N PRO A 307 -1.34 8.56 23.43
CA PRO A 307 -2.64 8.27 24.04
C PRO A 307 -3.29 6.99 23.48
N THR A 308 -3.23 6.78 22.16
CA THR A 308 -3.76 5.55 21.53
C THR A 308 -3.00 4.32 22.01
N LYS A 309 -1.66 4.39 22.09
CA LYS A 309 -0.84 3.28 22.60
C LYS A 309 -1.18 2.95 24.07
N ALA A 310 -1.40 3.96 24.91
CA ALA A 310 -1.79 3.78 26.31
C ALA A 310 -3.13 3.04 26.41
N ILE A 311 -4.16 3.45 25.64
CA ILE A 311 -5.46 2.77 25.63
C ILE A 311 -5.32 1.31 25.18
N TRP A 312 -4.54 1.02 24.15
CA TRP A 312 -4.32 -0.36 23.70
C TRP A 312 -3.66 -1.23 24.76
N ARG A 313 -2.73 -0.67 25.55
CA ARG A 313 -2.07 -1.39 26.65
C ARG A 313 -3.00 -1.58 27.87
N GLU A 314 -3.64 -0.51 28.31
CA GLU A 314 -4.40 -0.48 29.57
C GLU A 314 -5.80 -1.10 29.43
N ARG A 315 -6.49 -0.80 28.31
CA ARG A 315 -7.88 -1.22 28.11
C ARG A 315 -7.97 -2.58 27.39
N PHE A 316 -7.11 -2.82 26.38
CA PHE A 316 -7.16 -4.05 25.59
C PHE A 316 -6.09 -5.08 25.99
N GLY A 317 -5.13 -4.71 26.83
CA GLY A 317 -4.12 -5.63 27.36
C GLY A 317 -2.98 -5.95 26.39
N ALA A 318 -2.80 -5.15 25.33
CA ALA A 318 -1.72 -5.34 24.37
C ALA A 318 -0.36 -5.01 25.00
N ARG A 319 0.62 -5.90 24.82
CA ARG A 319 1.98 -5.69 25.37
C ARG A 319 2.82 -4.79 24.48
N GLN A 320 2.71 -4.96 23.17
CA GLN A 320 3.43 -4.16 22.18
C GLN A 320 2.42 -3.46 21.25
N VAL A 321 2.53 -2.14 21.09
CA VAL A 321 1.63 -1.34 20.26
C VAL A 321 2.41 -0.41 19.35
N GLY A 322 2.19 -0.58 18.06
CA GLY A 322 2.88 0.16 17.00
C GLY A 322 4.35 -0.22 16.86
N GLY A 323 4.92 0.13 15.75
CA GLY A 323 6.35 0.11 15.51
C GLY A 323 6.90 1.53 15.47
N ASN A 324 8.18 1.69 15.78
CA ASN A 324 8.89 2.93 15.54
C ASN A 324 9.80 2.71 14.33
N GLY A 325 9.39 3.19 13.16
CA GLY A 325 10.15 3.02 11.94
C GLY A 325 9.76 4.06 10.90
N TYR A 326 10.69 4.37 10.03
CA TYR A 326 10.50 5.18 8.84
C TYR A 326 10.93 4.39 7.62
N GLY A 327 10.16 4.51 6.56
CA GLY A 327 10.41 3.85 5.29
C GLY A 327 9.48 4.35 4.20
N LEU A 328 9.77 3.92 2.98
CA LEU A 328 9.02 4.27 1.78
C LEU A 328 9.08 3.10 0.80
N THR A 329 8.20 3.11 -0.20
CA THR A 329 8.11 2.00 -1.16
C THR A 329 9.44 1.72 -1.86
N GLU A 330 10.22 2.76 -2.14
CA GLU A 330 11.51 2.68 -2.84
C GLU A 330 12.63 2.09 -1.98
N ALA A 331 12.59 2.28 -0.66
CA ALA A 331 13.71 1.93 0.22
C ALA A 331 13.32 1.04 1.41
N CYS A 332 12.12 0.41 1.37
CA CYS A 332 11.66 -0.44 2.47
C CYS A 332 11.54 0.33 3.80
N VAL A 333 12.00 -0.24 4.90
CA VAL A 333 12.14 0.39 6.22
C VAL A 333 13.62 0.68 6.42
N VAL A 334 13.99 1.95 6.61
CA VAL A 334 15.39 2.39 6.72
C VAL A 334 15.81 2.78 8.14
N THR A 335 14.82 3.08 8.98
CA THR A 335 15.02 3.18 10.43
C THR A 335 13.96 2.35 11.15
N SER A 336 14.33 1.68 12.22
CA SER A 336 13.42 0.86 13.04
C SER A 336 14.05 0.58 14.40
N LEU A 337 13.26 0.01 15.30
CA LEU A 337 13.71 -0.58 16.57
C LEU A 337 13.33 -2.06 16.59
N ALA A 338 14.14 -2.87 17.24
CA ALA A 338 13.76 -4.24 17.56
C ALA A 338 12.68 -4.26 18.65
N GLY A 339 11.92 -5.35 18.72
CA GLY A 339 10.89 -5.50 19.74
C GLY A 339 11.48 -5.39 21.15
N GLY A 340 10.89 -4.52 21.97
CA GLY A 340 11.34 -4.28 23.35
C GLY A 340 12.44 -3.23 23.51
N GLU A 341 13.03 -2.70 22.44
CA GLU A 341 13.99 -1.58 22.54
C GLU A 341 13.31 -0.29 22.96
N TYR A 342 14.04 0.54 23.72
CA TYR A 342 13.57 1.87 24.10
C TYR A 342 13.39 2.76 22.87
N ALA A 343 12.24 3.41 22.81
CA ALA A 343 11.90 4.38 21.80
C ALA A 343 11.88 5.79 22.38
N ALA A 344 12.72 6.69 21.89
CA ALA A 344 12.62 8.10 22.25
C ALA A 344 11.27 8.67 21.79
N PRO A 345 10.57 9.49 22.60
CA PRO A 345 9.27 10.03 22.25
C PRO A 345 9.29 10.77 20.90
N GLY A 346 8.34 10.44 20.02
CA GLY A 346 8.23 11.03 18.67
C GLY A 346 9.26 10.52 17.66
N SER A 347 10.20 9.63 18.04
CA SER A 347 11.18 9.08 17.09
C SER A 347 10.59 7.97 16.22
N SER A 348 11.14 7.83 15.03
CA SER A 348 10.90 6.72 14.10
C SER A 348 12.05 5.70 14.12
N GLY A 349 12.61 5.41 15.30
CA GLY A 349 13.65 4.41 15.49
C GLY A 349 15.06 4.87 15.15
N LYS A 350 15.95 3.91 14.95
CA LYS A 350 17.37 4.11 14.60
C LYS A 350 17.68 3.50 13.25
N ARG A 351 18.83 3.88 12.65
CA ARG A 351 19.33 3.25 11.41
C ARG A 351 19.38 1.73 11.55
N ILE A 352 18.92 1.05 10.53
CA ILE A 352 19.07 -0.42 10.45
C ILE A 352 20.32 -0.80 9.65
N PRO A 353 20.89 -2.01 9.86
CA PRO A 353 22.15 -2.42 9.22
C PRO A 353 22.08 -2.56 7.69
N ASP A 354 20.89 -2.61 7.10
CA ASP A 354 20.71 -2.80 5.66
C ASP A 354 20.98 -1.54 4.84
N PHE A 355 20.99 -0.34 5.49
CA PHE A 355 21.08 0.94 4.82
C PHE A 355 22.05 1.91 5.50
N ASP A 356 22.78 2.67 4.67
CA ASP A 356 23.38 3.92 5.07
C ASP A 356 22.33 5.02 4.88
N VAL A 357 21.96 5.70 5.96
CA VAL A 357 20.94 6.76 5.97
C VAL A 357 21.58 8.03 6.50
N ARG A 358 21.53 9.11 5.73
CA ARG A 358 22.10 10.41 6.10
C ARG A 358 21.10 11.53 5.96
N ILE A 359 21.36 12.62 6.67
CA ILE A 359 20.65 13.89 6.54
C ILE A 359 21.61 14.85 5.86
N VAL A 360 21.19 15.43 4.72
CA VAL A 360 22.07 16.27 3.90
C VAL A 360 21.45 17.62 3.59
N ASP A 361 22.33 18.60 3.29
CA ASP A 361 21.96 19.89 2.77
C ASP A 361 21.71 19.87 1.24
N GLU A 362 21.47 21.03 0.62
CA GLU A 362 21.21 21.15 -0.82
C GLU A 362 22.42 20.78 -1.71
N MET A 363 23.63 20.73 -1.15
CA MET A 363 24.87 20.32 -1.82
C MET A 363 25.27 18.88 -1.49
N ASP A 364 24.34 18.08 -0.93
CA ASP A 364 24.53 16.69 -0.49
C ASP A 364 25.64 16.53 0.58
N ARG A 365 25.92 17.57 1.38
CA ARG A 365 26.86 17.49 2.51
C ARG A 365 26.09 17.04 3.75
N GLU A 366 26.65 16.07 4.48
CA GLU A 366 26.05 15.54 5.71
C GLU A 366 25.95 16.64 6.78
N LEU A 367 24.77 16.75 7.37
CA LEU A 367 24.46 17.70 8.43
C LEU A 367 24.70 17.08 9.81
N PRO A 368 25.08 17.90 10.82
CA PRO A 368 25.25 17.43 12.19
C PRO A 368 23.92 16.99 12.82
N ALA A 369 24.02 16.24 13.91
CA ALA A 369 22.85 15.84 14.70
C ALA A 369 21.97 17.06 15.07
N ASN A 370 20.68 16.81 15.23
CA ASN A 370 19.63 17.80 15.53
C ASN A 370 19.37 18.85 14.43
N THR A 371 20.05 18.78 13.28
CA THR A 371 19.84 19.69 12.14
C THR A 371 18.95 19.04 11.10
N PRO A 372 17.77 19.60 10.77
CA PRO A 372 16.90 19.08 9.72
C PRO A 372 17.53 19.23 8.32
N GLY A 373 17.35 18.22 7.48
CA GLY A 373 17.78 18.22 6.08
C GLY A 373 17.13 17.10 5.31
N GLU A 374 17.45 16.95 4.01
CA GLU A 374 16.91 15.87 3.19
C GLU A 374 17.43 14.51 3.64
N VAL A 375 16.52 13.55 3.77
CA VAL A 375 16.90 12.15 4.05
C VAL A 375 17.40 11.52 2.76
N VAL A 376 18.62 11.02 2.77
CA VAL A 376 19.19 10.24 1.65
C VAL A 376 19.54 8.83 2.11
N VAL A 377 19.35 7.87 1.22
CA VAL A 377 19.46 6.45 1.55
C VAL A 377 20.34 5.74 0.52
N ARG A 378 21.17 4.82 1.00
CA ARG A 378 21.97 3.92 0.16
C ARG A 378 21.91 2.49 0.74
N PRO A 379 21.64 1.46 -0.10
CA PRO A 379 21.64 0.08 0.37
C PRO A 379 23.07 -0.37 0.67
N LEU A 380 23.24 -1.09 1.78
CA LEU A 380 24.51 -1.75 2.15
C LEU A 380 24.51 -3.24 1.78
N ARG A 381 23.38 -3.72 1.24
CA ARG A 381 23.19 -5.11 0.82
C ARG A 381 22.46 -5.18 -0.52
N PRO A 382 22.65 -6.24 -1.30
CA PRO A 382 21.92 -6.41 -2.55
C PRO A 382 20.43 -6.65 -2.30
N ASP A 383 19.62 -6.18 -3.22
CA ASP A 383 18.18 -6.47 -3.36
C ASP A 383 17.31 -6.11 -2.12
N VAL A 384 17.74 -5.12 -1.32
CA VAL A 384 16.97 -4.59 -0.17
C VAL A 384 16.30 -3.24 -0.47
N MET A 385 16.57 -2.67 -1.64
CA MET A 385 16.03 -1.42 -2.14
C MET A 385 15.39 -1.66 -3.51
N PHE A 386 14.50 -0.77 -3.95
CA PHE A 386 13.89 -0.88 -5.27
C PHE A 386 14.96 -0.94 -6.38
N GLN A 387 14.63 -1.59 -7.50
CA GLN A 387 15.52 -1.67 -8.66
C GLN A 387 15.41 -0.47 -9.60
N GLY A 388 14.59 0.53 -9.25
CA GLY A 388 14.25 1.71 -10.03
C GLY A 388 12.77 1.80 -10.35
N TYR A 389 12.39 2.78 -11.18
CA TYR A 389 11.03 2.93 -11.66
C TYR A 389 10.85 2.23 -13.01
N TRP A 390 9.79 1.44 -13.11
CA TRP A 390 9.45 0.64 -14.28
C TRP A 390 9.38 1.48 -15.55
N ARG A 391 10.15 1.09 -16.59
CA ARG A 391 10.22 1.78 -17.89
C ARG A 391 10.54 3.29 -17.80
N ARG A 392 11.12 3.76 -16.66
CA ARG A 392 11.43 5.17 -16.39
C ARG A 392 12.86 5.36 -15.85
N PRO A 393 13.88 5.03 -16.66
CA PRO A 393 15.28 5.14 -16.22
C PRO A 393 15.68 6.58 -15.88
N GLU A 394 15.18 7.57 -16.64
CA GLU A 394 15.48 8.98 -16.37
C GLU A 394 14.91 9.46 -15.03
N ASP A 395 13.70 9.03 -14.67
CA ASP A 395 13.10 9.37 -13.37
C ASP A 395 13.84 8.67 -12.22
N THR A 396 14.34 7.45 -12.46
CA THR A 396 15.23 6.76 -11.51
C THR A 396 16.53 7.54 -11.31
N LEU A 397 17.18 7.98 -12.38
CA LEU A 397 18.41 8.76 -12.28
C LEU A 397 18.20 10.13 -11.60
N LYS A 398 17.05 10.76 -11.75
CA LYS A 398 16.72 12.03 -11.08
C LYS A 398 16.72 11.91 -9.56
N VAL A 399 16.32 10.76 -9.03
CA VAL A 399 16.29 10.52 -7.58
C VAL A 399 17.56 9.86 -7.05
N MET A 400 18.41 9.32 -7.95
CA MET A 400 19.69 8.69 -7.60
C MET A 400 20.86 9.66 -7.89
N ARG A 401 21.04 10.68 -7.04
CA ARG A 401 22.13 11.64 -7.16
C ARG A 401 23.30 11.26 -6.25
N ASN A 402 24.53 11.46 -6.70
CA ASN A 402 25.76 11.14 -5.94
C ASN A 402 25.76 9.71 -5.34
N MET A 403 25.14 8.75 -6.03
CA MET A 403 24.96 7.36 -5.58
C MET A 403 24.07 7.23 -4.33
N TRP A 404 23.26 8.24 -4.03
CA TRP A 404 22.26 8.25 -2.98
C TRP A 404 20.86 8.34 -3.57
N PHE A 405 19.93 7.60 -2.99
CA PHE A 405 18.52 7.81 -3.24
C PHE A 405 18.03 9.01 -2.40
N HIS A 406 17.55 10.04 -3.07
CA HIS A 406 16.95 11.23 -2.49
C HIS A 406 15.47 10.99 -2.26
N THR A 407 15.09 10.85 -0.99
CA THR A 407 13.71 10.49 -0.62
C THR A 407 12.71 11.62 -0.87
N GLY A 408 13.19 12.88 -0.87
CA GLY A 408 12.34 14.06 -0.85
C GLY A 408 11.67 14.32 0.50
N ASP A 409 12.03 13.56 1.53
CA ASP A 409 11.57 13.75 2.90
C ASP A 409 12.63 14.52 3.71
N ILE A 410 12.18 15.37 4.62
CA ILE A 410 13.01 16.09 5.57
C ILE A 410 12.97 15.40 6.92
N GLY A 411 14.14 15.15 7.49
CA GLY A 411 14.29 14.51 8.79
C GLY A 411 15.53 14.98 9.51
N LYS A 412 15.74 14.47 10.71
CA LYS A 412 16.97 14.67 11.49
C LYS A 412 17.25 13.46 12.37
N PHE A 413 18.51 13.26 12.71
CA PHE A 413 18.92 12.38 13.80
C PHE A 413 19.28 13.23 15.02
N ASP A 414 19.01 12.71 16.23
CA ASP A 414 19.54 13.29 17.47
C ASP A 414 20.94 12.74 17.80
N ASP A 415 21.52 13.18 18.91
CA ASP A 415 22.85 12.75 19.36
C ASP A 415 22.90 11.27 19.79
N GLU A 416 21.73 10.65 20.10
CA GLU A 416 21.61 9.23 20.42
C GLU A 416 21.34 8.36 19.19
N GLY A 417 21.19 8.98 18.00
CA GLY A 417 20.94 8.33 16.73
C GLY A 417 19.49 7.95 16.48
N PHE A 418 18.53 8.51 17.20
CA PHE A 418 17.12 8.37 16.89
C PHE A 418 16.73 9.30 15.73
N PHE A 419 15.94 8.76 14.81
CA PHE A 419 15.42 9.49 13.66
C PHE A 419 14.08 10.15 13.96
N TYR A 420 13.94 11.39 13.52
CA TYR A 420 12.70 12.16 13.58
C TYR A 420 12.34 12.65 12.18
N PHE A 421 11.20 12.22 11.69
CA PHE A 421 10.59 12.77 10.48
C PHE A 421 10.10 14.20 10.78
N VAL A 422 10.39 15.15 9.89
CA VAL A 422 10.02 16.57 10.06
C VAL A 422 8.93 16.96 9.08
N ASP A 423 9.14 16.76 7.77
CA ASP A 423 8.18 17.14 6.72
C ASP A 423 8.53 16.50 5.37
N ARG A 424 7.72 16.73 4.37
CA ARG A 424 8.03 16.42 2.97
C ARG A 424 8.47 17.67 2.19
N LYS A 425 9.49 17.51 1.37
CA LYS A 425 10.09 18.62 0.57
C LYS A 425 9.16 19.10 -0.56
N LYS A 426 8.10 18.37 -0.92
CA LYS A 426 7.19 18.66 -2.04
C LYS A 426 5.75 18.26 -1.75
N ASP A 427 4.80 18.93 -2.46
CA ASP A 427 3.35 18.86 -2.32
C ASP A 427 2.73 17.45 -2.50
N TYR A 428 2.79 16.63 -1.46
CA TYR A 428 1.96 15.45 -1.33
C TYR A 428 0.71 15.77 -0.52
N LEU A 429 -0.38 15.17 -0.96
CA LEU A 429 -1.60 15.07 -0.19
C LEU A 429 -1.64 13.66 0.40
N ARG A 430 -1.79 13.55 1.71
CA ARG A 430 -2.04 12.25 2.34
C ARG A 430 -3.40 12.28 3.02
N ARG A 431 -4.28 11.39 2.58
CA ARG A 431 -5.64 11.30 3.14
C ARG A 431 -6.07 9.86 3.27
N ARG A 432 -6.57 9.48 4.47
CA ARG A 432 -7.08 8.15 4.78
C ARG A 432 -6.04 7.03 4.55
N GLY A 433 -4.78 7.34 4.82
CA GLY A 433 -3.66 6.42 4.62
C GLY A 433 -3.14 6.32 3.19
N GLU A 434 -3.81 6.98 2.22
CA GLU A 434 -3.42 6.98 0.81
C GLU A 434 -2.65 8.24 0.43
N ASN A 435 -1.64 8.07 -0.41
CA ASN A 435 -0.92 9.18 -1.02
C ASN A 435 -1.63 9.60 -2.30
N ILE A 436 -1.94 10.89 -2.42
CA ILE A 436 -2.67 11.47 -3.55
C ILE A 436 -1.70 12.35 -4.35
N SER A 437 -1.55 12.06 -5.63
CA SER A 437 -0.82 12.92 -6.56
C SER A 437 -1.67 14.12 -6.97
N SER A 438 -1.24 15.31 -6.60
CA SER A 438 -1.90 16.53 -7.06
C SER A 438 -1.91 16.65 -8.59
N PHE A 439 -0.88 16.13 -9.26
CA PHE A 439 -0.79 16.11 -10.72
C PHE A 439 -1.84 15.19 -11.35
N GLU A 440 -2.02 13.97 -10.84
CA GLU A 440 -3.05 13.05 -11.35
C GLU A 440 -4.45 13.62 -11.13
N MET A 441 -4.68 14.23 -9.97
CA MET A 441 -5.92 14.94 -9.68
C MET A 441 -6.17 16.09 -10.66
N GLU A 442 -5.18 16.95 -10.85
CA GLU A 442 -5.26 18.06 -11.80
C GLU A 442 -5.53 17.57 -13.23
N SER A 443 -4.83 16.49 -13.64
CA SER A 443 -5.06 15.88 -14.96
C SER A 443 -6.46 15.31 -15.11
N ALA A 444 -7.05 14.77 -14.05
CA ALA A 444 -8.43 14.28 -14.06
C ALA A 444 -9.42 15.44 -14.14
N PHE A 445 -9.27 16.46 -13.29
CA PHE A 445 -10.17 17.63 -13.26
C PHE A 445 -10.08 18.52 -14.51
N ALA A 446 -8.91 18.62 -15.14
CA ALA A 446 -8.73 19.35 -16.39
C ALA A 446 -9.53 18.77 -17.58
N LYS A 447 -9.99 17.52 -17.49
CA LYS A 447 -10.88 16.90 -18.49
C LYS A 447 -12.32 17.42 -18.42
N HIS A 448 -12.69 18.11 -17.34
CA HIS A 448 -14.03 18.68 -17.23
C HIS A 448 -14.20 19.85 -18.22
N PRO A 449 -15.26 19.85 -19.07
CA PRO A 449 -15.37 20.82 -20.18
C PRO A 449 -15.44 22.29 -19.75
N ALA A 450 -15.92 22.56 -18.54
CA ALA A 450 -16.03 23.92 -18.00
C ALA A 450 -14.72 24.43 -17.36
N ILE A 451 -13.72 23.58 -17.11
CA ILE A 451 -12.50 23.98 -16.42
C ILE A 451 -11.47 24.47 -17.44
N LEU A 452 -10.93 25.68 -17.20
CA LEU A 452 -9.81 26.26 -17.93
C LEU A 452 -8.47 25.85 -17.29
N GLU A 453 -8.37 26.02 -15.98
CA GLU A 453 -7.15 25.74 -15.19
C GLU A 453 -7.54 25.19 -13.81
N VAL A 454 -6.73 24.29 -13.28
CA VAL A 454 -6.99 23.69 -11.98
C VAL A 454 -5.68 23.47 -11.22
N ALA A 455 -5.74 23.70 -9.91
CA ALA A 455 -4.69 23.36 -8.96
C ALA A 455 -5.29 22.53 -7.82
N VAL A 456 -4.61 21.44 -7.47
CA VAL A 456 -4.99 20.58 -6.34
C VAL A 456 -3.91 20.64 -5.29
N HIS A 457 -4.30 20.92 -4.04
CA HIS A 457 -3.37 21.11 -2.94
C HIS A 457 -3.97 20.64 -1.61
N ALA A 458 -3.07 20.42 -0.63
CA ALA A 458 -3.43 20.06 0.72
C ALA A 458 -4.03 21.25 1.48
N VAL A 459 -4.97 20.95 2.37
CA VAL A 459 -5.38 21.81 3.48
C VAL A 459 -5.25 20.99 4.75
N PRO A 460 -4.52 21.45 5.78
CA PRO A 460 -4.39 20.72 7.03
C PRO A 460 -5.75 20.38 7.63
N SER A 461 -5.94 19.13 8.06
CA SER A 461 -7.17 18.65 8.67
C SER A 461 -6.99 18.41 10.16
N ASP A 462 -8.03 18.71 10.94
CA ASP A 462 -8.08 18.41 12.38
C ASP A 462 -8.02 16.90 12.70
N LYS A 463 -8.13 16.05 11.65
CA LYS A 463 -8.09 14.58 11.76
C LYS A 463 -6.66 14.01 11.62
N GLY A 464 -5.63 14.85 11.58
CA GLY A 464 -4.21 14.46 11.58
C GLY A 464 -3.64 14.07 10.21
N GLU A 465 -4.40 14.23 9.14
CA GLU A 465 -3.99 14.06 7.74
C GLU A 465 -4.43 15.29 6.92
N ASP A 466 -4.17 15.30 5.61
CA ASP A 466 -4.60 16.39 4.75
C ASP A 466 -6.05 16.23 4.29
N ASP A 467 -6.73 17.34 4.06
CA ASP A 467 -7.92 17.41 3.23
C ASP A 467 -7.56 17.93 1.83
N VAL A 468 -8.23 17.38 0.81
CA VAL A 468 -8.00 17.75 -0.59
C VAL A 468 -8.79 19.01 -0.92
N LYS A 469 -8.11 20.05 -1.44
CA LYS A 469 -8.74 21.23 -2.02
C LYS A 469 -8.47 21.31 -3.52
N VAL A 470 -9.54 21.52 -4.28
CA VAL A 470 -9.50 21.81 -5.73
C VAL A 470 -9.79 23.29 -5.90
N THR A 471 -8.83 24.02 -6.45
CA THR A 471 -8.99 25.43 -6.86
C THR A 471 -9.00 25.48 -8.38
N ALA A 472 -10.08 26.01 -8.99
CA ALA A 472 -10.25 26.00 -10.43
C ALA A 472 -10.63 27.36 -11.00
N ILE A 473 -10.20 27.61 -12.24
CA ILE A 473 -10.65 28.71 -13.08
C ILE A 473 -11.56 28.14 -14.16
N LEU A 474 -12.74 28.70 -14.30
CA LEU A 474 -13.69 28.29 -15.34
C LEU A 474 -13.37 28.95 -16.69
N ARG A 475 -13.73 28.29 -17.77
CA ARG A 475 -13.66 28.87 -19.12
C ARG A 475 -14.61 30.03 -19.25
N ASP A 476 -14.30 30.99 -20.15
CA ASP A 476 -15.14 32.14 -20.43
C ASP A 476 -16.55 31.69 -20.83
N GLY A 477 -17.55 32.25 -20.14
CA GLY A 477 -18.97 31.94 -20.37
C GLY A 477 -19.42 30.59 -19.76
N ALA A 478 -18.56 29.81 -19.16
CA ALA A 478 -18.94 28.58 -18.43
C ALA A 478 -19.52 28.92 -17.06
N SER A 479 -20.54 28.17 -16.65
CA SER A 479 -21.10 28.19 -15.29
C SER A 479 -21.06 26.78 -14.73
N LEU A 480 -20.47 26.60 -13.53
CA LEU A 480 -20.37 25.33 -12.85
C LEU A 480 -20.47 25.56 -11.34
N LYS A 481 -21.32 24.81 -10.65
CA LYS A 481 -21.37 24.84 -9.18
C LYS A 481 -20.35 23.89 -8.61
N ALA A 482 -19.84 24.18 -7.42
CA ALA A 482 -18.90 23.32 -6.71
C ALA A 482 -19.50 21.93 -6.42
N GLU A 483 -20.78 21.89 -6.09
CA GLU A 483 -21.55 20.66 -5.87
C GLU A 483 -21.58 19.77 -7.12
N ASP A 484 -21.82 20.35 -8.30
CA ASP A 484 -21.88 19.62 -9.57
C ASP A 484 -20.47 19.06 -9.93
N LEU A 485 -19.42 19.86 -9.71
CA LEU A 485 -18.04 19.42 -9.90
C LEU A 485 -17.66 18.30 -8.92
N PHE A 486 -18.09 18.40 -7.67
CA PHE A 486 -17.88 17.36 -6.68
C PHE A 486 -18.57 16.06 -7.10
N LEU A 487 -19.85 16.10 -7.46
CA LEU A 487 -20.60 14.93 -7.91
C LEU A 487 -19.96 14.29 -9.15
N TRP A 488 -19.58 15.09 -10.13
CA TRP A 488 -18.85 14.60 -11.30
C TRP A 488 -17.53 13.92 -10.91
N SER A 489 -16.82 14.46 -9.92
CA SER A 489 -15.54 13.90 -9.48
C SER A 489 -15.66 12.48 -8.89
N THR A 490 -16.83 12.08 -8.40
CA THR A 490 -17.06 10.74 -7.84
C THR A 490 -16.89 9.61 -8.85
N ASP A 491 -17.00 9.92 -10.15
CA ASP A 491 -16.83 8.96 -11.23
C ASP A 491 -15.40 8.92 -11.80
N VAL A 492 -14.61 9.99 -11.56
CA VAL A 492 -13.29 10.14 -12.20
C VAL A 492 -12.10 10.02 -11.27
N VAL A 493 -12.31 10.21 -9.94
CA VAL A 493 -11.23 10.05 -8.97
C VAL A 493 -11.62 9.03 -7.88
N PRO A 494 -10.61 8.37 -7.25
CA PRO A 494 -10.86 7.44 -6.15
C PRO A 494 -11.54 8.13 -4.96
N TYR A 495 -12.34 7.39 -4.19
CA TYR A 495 -13.07 7.90 -3.03
C TYR A 495 -12.16 8.59 -1.99
N TYR A 496 -10.95 8.09 -1.75
CA TYR A 496 -10.00 8.72 -0.82
C TYR A 496 -9.47 10.07 -1.32
N ALA A 497 -9.50 10.30 -2.64
CA ALA A 497 -9.03 11.51 -3.31
C ALA A 497 -10.13 12.54 -3.59
N LEU A 498 -11.40 12.24 -3.26
CA LEU A 498 -12.51 13.20 -3.43
C LEU A 498 -12.20 14.50 -2.68
N PRO A 499 -12.35 15.67 -3.32
CA PRO A 499 -12.07 16.95 -2.68
C PRO A 499 -13.06 17.20 -1.53
N ARG A 500 -12.54 17.57 -0.37
CA ARG A 500 -13.39 18.16 0.67
C ARG A 500 -13.76 19.58 0.29
N TYR A 501 -12.79 20.32 -0.27
CA TYR A 501 -12.90 21.72 -0.59
C TYR A 501 -12.86 21.97 -2.09
N ILE A 502 -13.75 22.83 -2.58
CA ILE A 502 -13.73 23.32 -3.97
C ILE A 502 -13.85 24.83 -3.94
N GLU A 503 -13.01 25.51 -4.73
CA GLU A 503 -13.05 26.96 -4.86
C GLU A 503 -12.87 27.38 -6.32
N PHE A 504 -13.72 28.28 -6.80
CA PHE A 504 -13.57 28.88 -8.12
C PHE A 504 -12.96 30.27 -8.01
N ARG A 505 -11.96 30.54 -8.87
CA ARG A 505 -11.25 31.82 -8.91
C ARG A 505 -11.18 32.36 -10.33
N THR A 506 -10.91 33.65 -10.44
CA THR A 506 -10.64 34.33 -11.73
C THR A 506 -9.14 34.29 -12.09
N SER A 507 -8.26 34.09 -11.12
CA SER A 507 -6.82 33.98 -11.32
C SER A 507 -6.19 33.08 -10.26
N MET A 508 -5.01 32.54 -10.57
CA MET A 508 -4.17 31.79 -9.63
C MET A 508 -2.81 32.49 -9.42
N PRO A 509 -2.21 32.38 -8.23
CA PRO A 509 -0.86 32.86 -8.00
C PRO A 509 0.12 32.07 -8.87
N LYS A 510 0.94 32.77 -9.67
CA LYS A 510 1.89 32.15 -10.60
C LYS A 510 3.29 32.73 -10.43
N ASN A 511 4.31 31.92 -10.70
CA ASN A 511 5.67 32.40 -10.85
C ASN A 511 5.87 33.10 -12.23
N PRO A 512 7.02 33.76 -12.48
CA PRO A 512 7.30 34.42 -13.76
C PRO A 512 7.25 33.49 -14.98
N GLN A 513 7.38 32.16 -14.77
CA GLN A 513 7.31 31.14 -15.82
C GLN A 513 5.89 30.59 -16.02
N GLY A 514 4.87 31.18 -15.37
CA GLY A 514 3.46 30.81 -15.51
C GLY A 514 3.01 29.59 -14.69
N ARG A 515 3.88 29.02 -13.84
CA ARG A 515 3.53 27.88 -12.98
C ARG A 515 2.79 28.33 -11.73
N VAL A 516 1.68 27.64 -11.40
CA VAL A 516 0.91 27.91 -10.17
C VAL A 516 1.77 27.67 -8.91
N LEU A 517 1.72 28.63 -7.99
CA LEU A 517 2.41 28.59 -6.70
C LEU A 517 1.49 27.93 -5.66
N LYS A 518 1.42 26.60 -5.67
CA LYS A 518 0.52 25.82 -4.79
C LYS A 518 0.76 26.07 -3.30
N TYR A 519 1.99 26.41 -2.90
CA TYR A 519 2.28 26.72 -1.51
C TYR A 519 1.49 27.94 -1.02
N GLN A 520 1.26 28.96 -1.88
CA GLN A 520 0.43 30.11 -1.51
C GLN A 520 -1.04 29.71 -1.34
N LEU A 521 -1.57 28.87 -2.26
CA LEU A 521 -2.92 28.34 -2.14
C LEU A 521 -3.11 27.49 -0.88
N ARG A 522 -2.07 26.73 -0.49
CA ARG A 522 -2.05 25.94 0.74
C ARG A 522 -2.02 26.82 1.98
N ASP A 523 -1.19 27.88 1.98
CA ASP A 523 -1.09 28.80 3.10
C ASP A 523 -2.39 29.62 3.32
N GLU A 524 -3.15 29.87 2.24
CA GLU A 524 -4.48 30.49 2.31
C GLU A 524 -5.53 29.54 2.94
N GLY A 525 -5.36 28.23 2.80
CA GLY A 525 -6.26 27.23 3.36
C GLY A 525 -7.71 27.32 2.89
N LYS A 526 -8.68 27.26 3.83
CA LYS A 526 -10.12 27.47 3.57
C LYS A 526 -10.40 28.98 3.59
N THR A 527 -10.89 29.53 2.47
CA THR A 527 -11.32 30.93 2.34
C THR A 527 -12.84 31.05 2.49
N SER A 528 -13.38 32.27 2.51
CA SER A 528 -14.83 32.52 2.52
C SER A 528 -15.56 31.98 1.29
N ASP A 529 -14.85 31.84 0.17
CA ASP A 529 -15.41 31.41 -1.12
C ASP A 529 -15.25 29.89 -1.35
N THR A 530 -14.67 29.21 -0.35
CA THR A 530 -14.43 27.75 -0.40
C THR A 530 -15.71 27.00 -0.04
N TRP A 531 -16.22 26.21 -0.98
CA TRP A 531 -17.27 25.22 -0.72
C TRP A 531 -16.68 24.04 0.06
N ASP A 532 -17.40 23.57 1.08
CA ASP A 532 -16.99 22.45 1.93
C ASP A 532 -18.02 21.32 1.83
N TRP A 533 -17.59 20.15 1.35
CA TRP A 533 -18.45 18.98 1.26
C TRP A 533 -19.01 18.53 2.63
N GLU A 534 -18.24 18.63 3.70
CA GLU A 534 -18.70 18.22 5.04
C GLU A 534 -19.82 19.14 5.59
N GLU A 535 -20.05 20.31 5.00
CA GLU A 535 -21.16 21.21 5.33
C GLU A 535 -22.42 20.92 4.49
N THR A 536 -22.44 19.85 3.68
CA THR A 536 -23.55 19.47 2.80
C THR A 536 -24.18 18.15 3.22
N ASP A 537 -25.40 17.88 2.73
CA ASP A 537 -26.11 16.62 2.91
C ASP A 537 -25.69 15.52 1.89
N ILE A 538 -24.70 15.79 1.03
CA ILE A 538 -24.28 14.85 -0.02
C ILE A 538 -23.59 13.64 0.60
N LYS A 539 -24.17 12.47 0.37
CA LYS A 539 -23.61 11.17 0.79
C LYS A 539 -23.01 10.46 -0.41
N VAL A 540 -21.74 10.15 -0.34
CA VAL A 540 -21.05 9.34 -1.34
C VAL A 540 -20.81 7.95 -0.77
N ALA A 541 -21.23 6.92 -1.50
CA ALA A 541 -21.00 5.55 -1.12
C ALA A 541 -19.47 5.26 -1.14
N LYS A 542 -18.96 4.71 -0.05
CA LYS A 542 -17.61 4.13 -0.01
C LYS A 542 -17.65 2.84 -0.84
N ARG A 543 -17.46 2.94 -2.13
CA ARG A 543 -17.37 1.80 -3.03
C ARG A 543 -15.94 1.59 -3.48
#